data_f8ee5e7e377c73455305720cc2268825
#
_entry.id   f8ee5e7e377c73455305720cc2268825
#
_cell.length_a   1.000
_cell.length_b   1.000
_cell.length_c   1.000
_cell.angle_alpha   90.00
_cell.angle_beta   90.00
_cell.angle_gamma   90.00
#
_symmetry.space_group_name_H-M   'P 1'
#
loop_
_entity.id
_entity.type
_entity.pdbx_description
1 polymer ?
#
loop_
_entity_poly.entity_id
_entity_poly.type
_entity_poly.pdbx_seq_one_letter_code
_entity_poly.pdbx_strand_id
1 'polypeptide(L)'
;DFYSLGVGDPIAVSGIHGIGIGDILDKAVELLPGKDDNTYEGMTSFCLIGRPNVGKSSLVNAILNQDRVIVSNVEGTTRDAIDTPFRSDGKDYVIIDTAGIRKRGKIYENVEKYSIMRAMSAIERSDVVLVVLDGESGLREQDKHVAGYAHEAGKGVILVYNKWDAVEKDAHTMAAIEKKLRTQFLYLSYAPIVFVSALKKQRISQLLPLIDQVHDNSALRIQTNVLNEVIMDAQLMTPPQPHNGKRLKIYYASQVSVCPPTIVLFVNDPELLHFSYKRFLENRLREAFGFEGTTIRILARERS
;
A
#
# COMPACT_ATOMS: atom_id res chain seq x y z
N ASP A 1 -36.15 -33.76 9.34
CA ASP A 1 -35.06 -34.73 9.00
C ASP A 1 -33.65 -34.10 9.09
N PHE A 2 -33.46 -32.81 8.89
CA PHE A 2 -32.13 -32.17 8.98
C PHE A 2 -31.59 -32.05 10.42
N TYR A 3 -32.43 -32.03 11.41
CA TYR A 3 -32.04 -32.00 12.84
C TYR A 3 -31.30 -33.27 13.29
N SER A 4 -31.56 -34.41 12.60
CA SER A 4 -30.87 -35.68 12.88
C SER A 4 -29.41 -35.68 12.53
N LEU A 5 -28.92 -34.69 11.76
CA LEU A 5 -27.51 -34.57 11.37
C LEU A 5 -26.62 -34.06 12.52
N GLY A 6 -27.18 -33.47 13.57
CA GLY A 6 -26.43 -33.02 14.72
C GLY A 6 -25.48 -31.83 14.48
N VAL A 7 -25.67 -31.09 13.37
CA VAL A 7 -24.79 -29.96 12.96
C VAL A 7 -25.38 -28.58 13.32
N GLY A 8 -26.40 -28.54 14.16
CA GLY A 8 -27.10 -27.33 14.58
C GLY A 8 -28.44 -27.11 13.88
N ASP A 9 -29.05 -25.97 14.12
CA ASP A 9 -30.35 -25.62 13.54
C ASP A 9 -30.22 -25.29 12.05
N PRO A 10 -31.01 -25.91 11.17
CA PRO A 10 -31.00 -25.61 9.75
C PRO A 10 -31.60 -24.24 9.46
N ILE A 11 -30.96 -23.48 8.58
CA ILE A 11 -31.47 -22.18 8.12
C ILE A 11 -32.20 -22.41 6.78
N ALA A 12 -33.50 -22.09 6.76
CA ALA A 12 -34.30 -22.23 5.55
C ALA A 12 -34.03 -21.06 4.59
N VAL A 13 -33.63 -21.37 3.35
CA VAL A 13 -33.33 -20.36 2.35
C VAL A 13 -33.96 -20.66 1.01
N SER A 14 -34.32 -19.65 0.28
CA SER A 14 -34.73 -19.73 -1.13
C SER A 14 -33.86 -18.82 -1.99
N GLY A 15 -32.92 -19.41 -2.75
CA GLY A 15 -32.05 -18.65 -3.65
C GLY A 15 -32.81 -17.93 -4.77
N ILE A 16 -33.94 -18.51 -5.24
CA ILE A 16 -34.76 -17.88 -6.30
C ILE A 16 -35.52 -16.67 -5.79
N HIS A 17 -36.00 -16.72 -4.54
CA HIS A 17 -36.83 -15.67 -3.95
C HIS A 17 -36.06 -14.74 -3.00
N GLY A 18 -34.77 -14.96 -2.79
CA GLY A 18 -33.94 -14.17 -1.87
C GLY A 18 -34.31 -14.27 -0.40
N ILE A 19 -35.19 -15.25 -0.02
CA ILE A 19 -35.67 -15.43 1.36
C ILE A 19 -34.59 -16.13 2.18
N GLY A 20 -34.32 -15.64 3.41
CA GLY A 20 -33.38 -16.25 4.36
C GLY A 20 -31.88 -16.04 4.01
N ILE A 21 -31.54 -15.28 2.95
CA ILE A 21 -30.14 -15.02 2.60
C ILE A 21 -29.48 -14.14 3.68
N GLY A 22 -30.21 -13.16 4.23
CA GLY A 22 -29.74 -12.35 5.35
C GLY A 22 -29.36 -13.21 6.56
N ASP A 23 -30.24 -14.11 6.95
CA ASP A 23 -30.03 -15.00 8.12
C ASP A 23 -28.81 -15.91 7.95
N ILE A 24 -28.55 -16.40 6.72
CA ILE A 24 -27.32 -17.18 6.41
C ILE A 24 -26.07 -16.30 6.52
N LEU A 25 -26.12 -15.07 6.01
CA LEU A 25 -24.98 -14.15 6.07
C LEU A 25 -24.69 -13.72 7.54
N ASP A 26 -25.73 -13.44 8.30
CA ASP A 26 -25.56 -13.09 9.73
C ASP A 26 -24.97 -14.27 10.51
N LYS A 27 -25.47 -15.49 10.25
CA LYS A 27 -24.91 -16.70 10.86
C LYS A 27 -23.49 -16.99 10.43
N ALA A 28 -23.16 -16.75 9.16
CA ALA A 28 -21.80 -16.88 8.65
C ALA A 28 -20.86 -15.85 9.34
N VAL A 29 -21.32 -14.61 9.52
CA VAL A 29 -20.56 -13.56 10.23
C VAL A 29 -20.34 -13.92 11.71
N GLU A 30 -21.35 -14.49 12.39
CA GLU A 30 -21.22 -14.99 13.78
C GLU A 30 -20.18 -16.11 13.90
N LEU A 31 -20.09 -16.98 12.89
CA LEU A 31 -19.17 -18.14 12.86
C LEU A 31 -17.77 -17.79 12.32
N LEU A 32 -17.63 -16.63 11.66
CA LEU A 32 -16.31 -16.15 11.31
C LEU A 32 -15.54 -15.88 12.59
N PRO A 33 -14.27 -16.34 12.70
CA PRO A 33 -13.42 -15.90 13.79
C PRO A 33 -13.49 -14.38 13.80
N GLY A 34 -13.80 -13.81 14.98
CA GLY A 34 -13.89 -12.36 15.14
C GLY A 34 -12.72 -11.71 14.42
N LYS A 35 -12.92 -10.53 13.80
CA LYS A 35 -11.82 -9.75 13.26
C LYS A 35 -10.66 -9.95 14.21
N ASP A 36 -9.58 -10.59 13.73
CA ASP A 36 -8.40 -10.78 14.55
C ASP A 36 -8.17 -9.45 15.25
N ASP A 37 -8.24 -9.45 16.57
CA ASP A 37 -7.84 -8.31 17.38
C ASP A 37 -6.55 -7.85 16.74
N ASN A 38 -6.53 -6.60 16.31
CA ASN A 38 -5.41 -6.03 15.56
C ASN A 38 -4.20 -6.14 16.46
N THR A 39 -3.54 -7.29 16.44
CA THR A 39 -2.45 -7.69 17.37
C THR A 39 -1.34 -6.65 17.36
N TYR A 40 -1.37 -5.75 16.38
CA TYR A 40 -0.40 -4.69 16.12
C TYR A 40 -1.06 -3.30 16.14
N GLU A 41 -2.17 -3.12 16.86
CA GLU A 41 -2.82 -1.81 16.99
C GLU A 41 -1.86 -0.81 17.63
N GLY A 42 -1.68 0.33 16.95
CA GLY A 42 -0.72 1.37 17.36
C GLY A 42 0.72 1.16 16.86
N MET A 43 1.02 0.05 16.16
CA MET A 43 2.31 -0.16 15.50
C MET A 43 2.24 0.22 14.04
N THR A 44 3.32 0.81 13.50
CA THR A 44 3.45 0.99 12.05
C THR A 44 3.83 -0.33 11.38
N SER A 45 2.95 -0.84 10.52
CA SER A 45 3.17 -2.11 9.82
C SER A 45 3.76 -1.89 8.43
N PHE A 46 4.74 -2.70 8.05
CA PHE A 46 5.29 -2.66 6.70
C PHE A 46 5.73 -4.04 6.20
N CYS A 47 5.73 -4.21 4.88
CA CYS A 47 6.22 -5.43 4.26
C CYS A 47 7.26 -5.13 3.17
N LEU A 48 8.04 -6.15 2.80
CA LEU A 48 9.01 -6.07 1.71
C LEU A 48 8.56 -6.99 0.57
N ILE A 49 8.35 -6.40 -0.59
CA ILE A 49 8.04 -7.13 -1.81
C ILE A 49 9.12 -6.91 -2.87
N GLY A 50 9.17 -7.78 -3.86
CA GLY A 50 10.16 -7.71 -4.94
C GLY A 50 10.53 -9.11 -5.42
N ARG A 51 11.22 -9.18 -6.55
CA ARG A 51 11.70 -10.43 -7.16
C ARG A 51 12.54 -11.27 -6.19
N PRO A 52 12.70 -12.57 -6.46
CA PRO A 52 13.71 -13.38 -5.77
C PRO A 52 15.11 -12.75 -5.91
N ASN A 53 15.93 -12.89 -4.87
CA ASN A 53 17.35 -12.49 -4.82
C ASN A 53 17.64 -10.98 -4.92
N VAL A 54 16.65 -10.09 -4.85
CA VAL A 54 16.87 -8.62 -4.76
C VAL A 54 17.41 -8.17 -3.39
N GLY A 55 17.51 -9.08 -2.42
CA GLY A 55 18.09 -8.82 -1.10
C GLY A 55 17.09 -8.49 0.01
N LYS A 56 15.80 -8.90 -0.12
CA LYS A 56 14.77 -8.66 0.93
C LYS A 56 15.19 -9.20 2.29
N SER A 57 15.66 -10.44 2.37
CA SER A 57 16.09 -11.06 3.64
C SER A 57 17.29 -10.33 4.25
N SER A 58 18.25 -9.92 3.42
CA SER A 58 19.41 -9.12 3.86
C SER A 58 18.96 -7.76 4.36
N LEU A 59 17.95 -7.15 3.73
CA LEU A 59 17.43 -5.85 4.13
C LEU A 59 16.69 -5.92 5.46
N VAL A 60 15.82 -6.93 5.66
CA VAL A 60 15.18 -7.19 6.96
C VAL A 60 16.22 -7.37 8.05
N ASN A 61 17.24 -8.20 7.82
CA ASN A 61 18.32 -8.37 8.80
C ASN A 61 19.09 -7.07 9.05
N ALA A 62 19.33 -6.26 8.02
CA ALA A 62 20.01 -4.97 8.16
C ALA A 62 19.18 -3.96 8.97
N ILE A 63 17.85 -3.96 8.83
CA ILE A 63 16.93 -3.13 9.63
C ILE A 63 16.94 -3.59 11.09
N LEU A 64 16.74 -4.90 11.32
CA LEU A 64 16.64 -5.46 12.68
C LEU A 64 17.96 -5.45 13.46
N ASN A 65 19.10 -5.42 12.78
CA ASN A 65 20.44 -5.37 13.39
C ASN A 65 21.01 -3.95 13.51
N GLN A 66 20.17 -2.92 13.56
CA GLN A 66 20.59 -1.56 13.90
C GLN A 66 20.72 -1.42 15.43
N ASP A 67 21.66 -0.61 15.91
CA ASP A 67 21.98 -0.47 17.35
C ASP A 67 20.81 0.02 18.21
N ARG A 68 19.79 0.60 17.59
CA ARG A 68 18.60 1.17 18.25
C ARG A 68 17.36 0.29 18.16
N VAL A 69 17.48 -0.91 17.61
CA VAL A 69 16.35 -1.82 17.40
C VAL A 69 16.32 -2.89 18.47
N ILE A 70 15.18 -3.00 19.14
CA ILE A 70 14.88 -4.05 20.11
C ILE A 70 13.78 -4.92 19.54
N VAL A 71 14.09 -6.16 19.19
CA VAL A 71 13.10 -7.15 18.74
C VAL A 71 12.28 -7.58 19.95
N SER A 72 10.98 -7.38 19.90
CA SER A 72 10.06 -7.77 20.98
C SER A 72 9.69 -9.24 20.82
N ASN A 73 10.10 -10.07 21.80
CA ASN A 73 9.50 -11.39 21.99
C ASN A 73 8.18 -11.18 22.76
N VAL A 74 7.13 -10.77 22.07
CA VAL A 74 5.81 -10.69 22.70
C VAL A 74 5.28 -12.11 22.81
N GLU A 75 5.40 -12.70 24.00
CA GLU A 75 4.75 -13.97 24.34
C GLU A 75 3.24 -13.78 24.24
N GLY A 76 2.58 -14.51 23.32
CA GLY A 76 1.15 -14.45 23.08
C GLY A 76 0.74 -14.10 21.63
N THR A 77 1.63 -13.55 20.81
CA THR A 77 1.37 -13.28 19.37
C THR A 77 1.73 -14.45 18.47
N THR A 78 1.84 -15.66 19.03
CA THR A 78 2.30 -16.89 18.38
C THR A 78 1.30 -17.51 17.37
N ARG A 79 0.21 -16.84 17.00
CA ARG A 79 -0.65 -17.35 15.94
C ARG A 79 -0.03 -17.24 14.54
N ASP A 80 0.85 -16.27 14.33
CA ASP A 80 1.61 -16.15 13.08
C ASP A 80 3.10 -15.96 13.37
N ALA A 81 3.87 -17.06 13.46
CA ALA A 81 5.33 -17.06 13.48
C ALA A 81 5.98 -16.43 12.20
N ILE A 82 5.21 -15.59 11.53
CA ILE A 82 5.45 -15.05 10.19
C ILE A 82 5.84 -13.56 10.27
N ASP A 83 5.37 -12.84 11.30
CA ASP A 83 5.62 -11.41 11.48
C ASP A 83 6.70 -11.15 12.52
N THR A 84 7.35 -9.99 12.45
CA THR A 84 8.41 -9.62 13.40
C THR A 84 8.15 -8.24 13.97
N PRO A 85 7.54 -8.13 15.17
CA PRO A 85 7.42 -6.87 15.88
C PRO A 85 8.78 -6.45 16.48
N PHE A 86 9.04 -5.15 16.48
CA PHE A 86 10.24 -4.57 17.06
C PHE A 86 10.03 -3.11 17.43
N ARG A 87 10.90 -2.56 18.26
CA ARG A 87 10.90 -1.17 18.69
C ARG A 87 12.17 -0.47 18.21
N SER A 88 12.05 0.75 17.69
CA SER A 88 13.17 1.59 17.31
C SER A 88 12.88 3.05 17.65
N ASP A 89 13.84 3.73 18.30
CA ASP A 89 13.73 5.14 18.69
C ASP A 89 12.40 5.50 19.43
N GLY A 90 11.89 4.55 20.23
CA GLY A 90 10.67 4.73 21.03
C GLY A 90 9.36 4.45 20.30
N LYS A 91 9.39 4.12 19.01
CA LYS A 91 8.24 3.74 18.17
C LYS A 91 8.17 2.24 17.97
N ASP A 92 6.96 1.72 17.88
CA ASP A 92 6.69 0.30 17.67
C ASP A 92 6.37 0.02 16.20
N TYR A 93 7.02 -1.01 15.65
CA TYR A 93 6.91 -1.42 14.25
C TYR A 93 6.65 -2.92 14.15
N VAL A 94 6.07 -3.33 13.03
CA VAL A 94 5.99 -4.75 12.67
C VAL A 94 6.33 -4.97 11.20
N ILE A 95 7.22 -5.94 10.94
CA ILE A 95 7.50 -6.41 9.58
C ILE A 95 6.60 -7.60 9.29
N ILE A 96 5.74 -7.45 8.30
CA ILE A 96 4.79 -8.48 7.89
C ILE A 96 5.46 -9.52 6.97
N ASP A 97 5.14 -10.81 7.18
CA ASP A 97 5.60 -11.98 6.39
C ASP A 97 7.13 -12.19 6.36
N THR A 98 7.80 -12.03 7.49
CA THR A 98 9.26 -12.30 7.57
C THR A 98 9.63 -13.77 7.35
N ALA A 99 8.76 -14.73 7.65
CA ALA A 99 9.02 -16.16 7.41
C ALA A 99 9.06 -16.51 5.93
N GLY A 100 8.26 -15.90 5.09
CA GLY A 100 8.36 -16.01 3.64
C GLY A 100 9.71 -15.49 3.11
N ILE A 101 10.29 -14.55 3.82
CA ILE A 101 11.59 -13.96 3.51
C ILE A 101 12.75 -14.87 4.01
N ARG A 102 12.60 -15.52 5.18
CA ARG A 102 13.66 -16.35 5.82
C ARG A 102 13.76 -17.78 5.30
N LYS A 103 12.63 -18.43 4.89
CA LYS A 103 12.59 -19.87 4.55
C LYS A 103 13.02 -20.23 3.11
N ARG A 104 13.48 -19.31 2.29
CA ARG A 104 13.83 -19.53 0.85
C ARG A 104 15.15 -20.26 0.59
N GLY A 105 15.53 -21.22 1.47
CA GLY A 105 16.76 -22.02 1.25
C GLY A 105 16.61 -23.26 0.37
N LYS A 106 15.43 -23.87 0.20
CA LYS A 106 15.35 -25.25 -0.37
C LYS A 106 13.96 -25.66 -0.84
N ILE A 107 13.26 -25.02 -1.75
CA ILE A 107 12.19 -25.73 -2.50
C ILE A 107 11.96 -24.99 -3.83
N TYR A 108 12.27 -25.64 -4.93
CA TYR A 108 11.92 -25.29 -6.30
C TYR A 108 10.66 -26.06 -6.72
N GLU A 109 9.85 -25.40 -7.56
CA GLU A 109 8.68 -25.88 -8.30
C GLU A 109 7.32 -25.67 -7.62
N ASN A 110 6.43 -24.97 -8.30
CA ASN A 110 5.07 -24.46 -7.97
C ASN A 110 5.00 -23.15 -7.13
N VAL A 111 6.07 -22.35 -7.12
CA VAL A 111 6.29 -21.26 -6.15
C VAL A 111 5.72 -19.91 -6.61
N GLU A 112 5.46 -19.68 -7.90
CA GLU A 112 5.07 -18.33 -8.36
C GLU A 112 3.68 -17.90 -7.87
N LYS A 113 2.66 -18.74 -8.02
CA LYS A 113 1.30 -18.42 -7.58
C LYS A 113 1.21 -18.24 -6.06
N TYR A 114 1.82 -19.14 -5.30
CA TYR A 114 1.85 -19.03 -3.83
C TYR A 114 2.67 -17.83 -3.36
N SER A 115 3.74 -17.49 -4.08
CA SER A 115 4.55 -16.31 -3.78
C SER A 115 3.78 -14.99 -4.00
N ILE A 116 2.96 -14.92 -5.04
CA ILE A 116 2.10 -13.77 -5.35
C ILE A 116 1.00 -13.64 -4.29
N MET A 117 0.28 -14.72 -3.97
CA MET A 117 -0.78 -14.70 -2.96
C MET A 117 -0.25 -14.26 -1.57
N ARG A 118 0.94 -14.74 -1.17
CA ARG A 118 1.58 -14.31 0.08
C ARG A 118 1.99 -12.85 0.03
N ALA A 119 2.53 -12.38 -1.09
CA ALA A 119 2.86 -10.98 -1.27
C ALA A 119 1.61 -10.09 -1.18
N MET A 120 0.50 -10.51 -1.79
CA MET A 120 -0.78 -9.80 -1.71
C MET A 120 -1.30 -9.77 -0.26
N SER A 121 -1.28 -10.89 0.44
CA SER A 121 -1.68 -10.95 1.85
C SER A 121 -0.78 -10.08 2.74
N ALA A 122 0.53 -10.06 2.50
CA ALA A 122 1.44 -9.17 3.23
C ALA A 122 1.17 -7.69 2.93
N ILE A 123 0.87 -7.34 1.66
CA ILE A 123 0.48 -6.00 1.25
C ILE A 123 -0.80 -5.58 1.96
N GLU A 124 -1.83 -6.40 1.97
CA GLU A 124 -3.12 -6.10 2.60
C GLU A 124 -2.99 -5.79 4.09
N ARG A 125 -2.13 -6.53 4.80
CA ARG A 125 -1.90 -6.41 6.25
C ARG A 125 -0.92 -5.29 6.64
N SER A 126 -0.25 -4.65 5.69
CA SER A 126 0.73 -3.59 5.94
C SER A 126 0.18 -2.20 5.64
N ASP A 127 0.73 -1.18 6.31
CA ASP A 127 0.46 0.23 6.03
C ASP A 127 1.36 0.74 4.91
N VAL A 128 2.63 0.32 4.93
CA VAL A 128 3.66 0.74 3.98
C VAL A 128 4.31 -0.47 3.32
N VAL A 129 4.53 -0.37 2.03
CA VAL A 129 5.15 -1.43 1.20
C VAL A 129 6.50 -0.96 0.66
N LEU A 130 7.56 -1.67 1.04
CA LEU A 130 8.89 -1.49 0.48
C LEU A 130 9.04 -2.34 -0.78
N VAL A 131 9.04 -1.71 -1.95
CA VAL A 131 9.30 -2.37 -3.24
C VAL A 131 10.80 -2.44 -3.44
N VAL A 132 11.39 -3.61 -3.21
CA VAL A 132 12.85 -3.80 -3.27
C VAL A 132 13.28 -4.14 -4.69
N LEU A 133 14.13 -3.28 -5.24
CA LEU A 133 14.68 -3.37 -6.59
C LEU A 133 16.16 -3.75 -6.51
N ASP A 134 16.63 -4.48 -7.50
CA ASP A 134 18.03 -4.95 -7.58
C ASP A 134 18.89 -4.00 -8.41
N GLY A 135 19.81 -3.31 -7.76
CA GLY A 135 20.74 -2.37 -8.40
C GLY A 135 21.78 -3.04 -9.31
N GLU A 136 22.14 -4.29 -9.03
CA GLU A 136 23.11 -5.05 -9.80
C GLU A 136 22.52 -5.59 -11.11
N SER A 137 21.37 -6.25 -11.04
CA SER A 137 20.72 -6.85 -12.22
C SER A 137 19.78 -5.89 -12.96
N GLY A 138 19.56 -4.70 -12.43
CA GLY A 138 18.69 -3.68 -13.00
C GLY A 138 17.21 -4.03 -12.93
N LEU A 139 16.39 -3.15 -13.53
CA LEU A 139 14.92 -3.29 -13.57
C LEU A 139 14.47 -4.36 -14.56
N ARG A 140 13.42 -5.09 -14.18
CA ARG A 140 12.73 -6.07 -15.03
C ARG A 140 11.22 -5.84 -14.99
N GLU A 141 10.48 -6.36 -15.98
CA GLU A 141 9.01 -6.26 -16.03
C GLU A 141 8.33 -6.81 -14.77
N GLN A 142 8.86 -7.88 -14.19
CA GLN A 142 8.34 -8.45 -12.95
C GLN A 142 8.37 -7.45 -11.77
N ASP A 143 9.34 -6.53 -11.73
CA ASP A 143 9.39 -5.49 -10.71
C ASP A 143 8.19 -4.54 -10.81
N LYS A 144 7.78 -4.21 -12.05
CA LYS A 144 6.60 -3.36 -12.31
C LYS A 144 5.31 -4.03 -11.87
N HIS A 145 5.14 -5.32 -12.21
CA HIS A 145 3.96 -6.08 -11.79
C HIS A 145 3.83 -6.14 -10.26
N VAL A 146 4.93 -6.46 -9.58
CA VAL A 146 4.94 -6.55 -8.11
C VAL A 146 4.65 -5.19 -7.46
N ALA A 147 5.22 -4.11 -8.00
CA ALA A 147 4.94 -2.76 -7.52
C ALA A 147 3.48 -2.33 -7.79
N GLY A 148 2.89 -2.80 -8.90
CA GLY A 148 1.49 -2.56 -9.26
C GLY A 148 0.52 -3.05 -8.17
N TYR A 149 0.76 -4.20 -7.58
CA TYR A 149 -0.09 -4.74 -6.50
C TYR A 149 -0.16 -3.80 -5.28
N ALA A 150 0.95 -3.17 -4.89
CA ALA A 150 0.97 -2.22 -3.78
C ALA A 150 0.18 -0.95 -4.10
N HIS A 151 0.30 -0.45 -5.35
CA HIS A 151 -0.46 0.70 -5.82
C HIS A 151 -1.96 0.42 -5.85
N GLU A 152 -2.39 -0.71 -6.42
CA GLU A 152 -3.80 -1.12 -6.52
C GLU A 152 -4.43 -1.32 -5.14
N ALA A 153 -3.68 -1.88 -4.20
CA ALA A 153 -4.12 -2.03 -2.81
C ALA A 153 -4.26 -0.67 -2.08
N GLY A 154 -3.71 0.41 -2.64
CA GLY A 154 -3.80 1.75 -2.05
C GLY A 154 -2.89 1.96 -0.84
N LYS A 155 -1.83 1.18 -0.71
CA LYS A 155 -0.88 1.26 0.40
C LYS A 155 0.15 2.38 0.21
N GLY A 156 0.81 2.77 1.28
CA GLY A 156 2.02 3.58 1.20
C GLY A 156 3.11 2.81 0.45
N VAL A 157 3.85 3.46 -0.45
CA VAL A 157 4.86 2.80 -1.28
C VAL A 157 6.19 3.53 -1.23
N ILE A 158 7.27 2.78 -0.99
CA ILE A 158 8.64 3.25 -1.07
C ILE A 158 9.41 2.36 -2.05
N LEU A 159 10.08 2.95 -3.03
CA LEU A 159 10.98 2.25 -3.95
C LEU A 159 12.37 2.15 -3.31
N VAL A 160 12.80 0.94 -2.98
CA VAL A 160 14.09 0.68 -2.33
C VAL A 160 15.05 0.08 -3.38
N TYR A 161 15.97 0.89 -3.87
CA TYR A 161 17.01 0.46 -4.80
C TYR A 161 18.20 -0.12 -4.02
N ASN A 162 18.18 -1.43 -3.85
CA ASN A 162 19.15 -2.17 -3.05
C ASN A 162 20.39 -2.60 -3.87
N LYS A 163 21.40 -3.12 -3.19
CA LYS A 163 22.72 -3.48 -3.74
C LYS A 163 23.46 -2.29 -4.36
N TRP A 164 23.26 -1.11 -3.73
CA TRP A 164 23.91 0.11 -4.19
C TRP A 164 25.44 0.04 -4.17
N ASP A 165 26.01 -0.85 -3.37
CA ASP A 165 27.45 -1.14 -3.31
C ASP A 165 28.00 -1.81 -4.58
N ALA A 166 27.17 -2.56 -5.31
CA ALA A 166 27.53 -3.25 -6.55
C ALA A 166 27.40 -2.38 -7.81
N VAL A 167 26.79 -1.19 -7.68
CA VAL A 167 26.60 -0.28 -8.82
C VAL A 167 27.87 0.53 -9.05
N GLU A 168 28.38 0.58 -10.28
CA GLU A 168 29.41 1.53 -10.67
C GLU A 168 28.87 2.95 -10.64
N LYS A 169 29.59 3.87 -9.99
CA LYS A 169 29.08 5.19 -9.62
C LYS A 169 29.98 6.31 -10.10
N ASP A 170 29.34 7.28 -10.71
CA ASP A 170 29.87 8.62 -10.91
C ASP A 170 28.97 9.67 -10.23
N ALA A 171 29.27 10.95 -10.41
CA ALA A 171 28.49 12.04 -9.82
C ALA A 171 27.03 12.10 -10.32
N HIS A 172 26.71 11.51 -11.47
CA HIS A 172 25.41 11.59 -12.13
C HIS A 172 24.60 10.28 -12.04
N THR A 173 25.22 9.18 -11.64
CA THR A 173 24.62 7.83 -11.63
C THR A 173 23.29 7.78 -10.85
N MET A 174 23.25 8.37 -9.67
CA MET A 174 22.02 8.37 -8.84
C MET A 174 20.88 9.09 -9.53
N ALA A 175 21.10 10.29 -10.05
CA ALA A 175 20.09 11.09 -10.75
C ALA A 175 19.62 10.40 -12.04
N ALA A 176 20.54 9.75 -12.79
CA ALA A 176 20.20 9.00 -14.00
C ALA A 176 19.31 7.80 -13.70
N ILE A 177 19.62 7.03 -12.63
CA ILE A 177 18.82 5.90 -12.20
C ILE A 177 17.45 6.38 -11.67
N GLU A 178 17.41 7.43 -10.89
CA GLU A 178 16.15 8.01 -10.41
C GLU A 178 15.24 8.41 -11.58
N LYS A 179 15.77 9.13 -12.57
CA LYS A 179 15.05 9.49 -13.79
C LYS A 179 14.52 8.25 -14.52
N LYS A 180 15.34 7.20 -14.63
CA LYS A 180 14.93 5.92 -15.24
C LYS A 180 13.80 5.26 -14.45
N LEU A 181 13.89 5.23 -13.11
CA LEU A 181 12.83 4.70 -12.23
C LEU A 181 11.53 5.48 -12.39
N ARG A 182 11.58 6.82 -12.38
CA ARG A 182 10.39 7.67 -12.60
C ARG A 182 9.72 7.41 -13.95
N THR A 183 10.52 7.16 -15.01
CA THR A 183 9.99 6.83 -16.34
C THR A 183 9.36 5.42 -16.40
N GLN A 184 9.92 4.46 -15.68
CA GLN A 184 9.43 3.07 -15.69
C GLN A 184 8.24 2.84 -14.75
N PHE A 185 8.15 3.61 -13.66
CA PHE A 185 7.08 3.54 -12.67
C PHE A 185 6.21 4.81 -12.68
N LEU A 186 5.66 5.17 -13.85
CA LEU A 186 4.84 6.39 -13.99
C LEU A 186 3.66 6.43 -13.03
N TYR A 187 3.06 5.29 -12.72
CA TYR A 187 1.95 5.16 -11.78
C TYR A 187 2.39 5.29 -10.30
N LEU A 188 3.69 5.19 -10.02
CA LEU A 188 4.29 5.40 -8.70
C LEU A 188 5.17 6.67 -8.66
N SER A 189 4.83 7.68 -9.46
CA SER A 189 5.57 8.96 -9.48
C SER A 189 5.62 9.64 -8.11
N TYR A 190 4.69 9.32 -7.23
CA TYR A 190 4.60 9.82 -5.88
C TYR A 190 5.46 9.06 -4.86
N ALA A 191 5.94 7.85 -5.20
CA ALA A 191 6.70 7.03 -4.27
C ALA A 191 8.12 7.60 -4.10
N PRO A 192 8.62 7.80 -2.87
CA PRO A 192 10.00 8.17 -2.65
C PRO A 192 10.93 7.01 -3.06
N ILE A 193 12.13 7.38 -3.48
CA ILE A 193 13.17 6.44 -3.91
C ILE A 193 14.32 6.54 -2.93
N VAL A 194 14.75 5.39 -2.39
CA VAL A 194 15.92 5.33 -1.52
C VAL A 194 16.94 4.31 -2.05
N PHE A 195 18.21 4.73 -2.10
CA PHE A 195 19.32 3.89 -2.55
C PHE A 195 20.07 3.33 -1.34
N VAL A 196 20.05 2.02 -1.18
CA VAL A 196 20.62 1.33 -0.01
C VAL A 196 21.56 0.20 -0.37
N SER A 197 22.44 -0.17 0.54
CA SER A 197 23.15 -1.45 0.53
C SER A 197 22.87 -2.20 1.82
N ALA A 198 22.07 -3.25 1.73
CA ALA A 198 21.83 -4.14 2.87
C ALA A 198 23.13 -4.83 3.32
N LEU A 199 24.03 -5.17 2.36
CA LEU A 199 25.30 -5.83 2.63
C LEU A 199 26.28 -4.93 3.40
N LYS A 200 26.42 -3.67 2.96
CA LYS A 200 27.32 -2.68 3.56
C LYS A 200 26.63 -1.82 4.64
N LYS A 201 25.38 -2.11 4.97
CA LYS A 201 24.52 -1.34 5.90
C LYS A 201 24.44 0.16 5.54
N GLN A 202 24.60 0.50 4.25
CA GLN A 202 24.61 1.89 3.79
C GLN A 202 23.18 2.42 3.67
N ARG A 203 22.90 3.57 4.31
CA ARG A 203 21.62 4.29 4.31
C ARG A 203 20.40 3.51 4.83
N ILE A 204 20.63 2.40 5.57
CA ILE A 204 19.55 1.62 6.17
C ILE A 204 18.79 2.45 7.24
N SER A 205 19.48 3.33 7.96
CA SER A 205 18.88 4.21 8.98
C SER A 205 17.87 5.21 8.41
N GLN A 206 17.84 5.44 7.10
CA GLN A 206 16.87 6.33 6.45
C GLN A 206 15.51 5.65 6.23
N LEU A 207 15.43 4.31 6.31
CA LEU A 207 14.21 3.56 5.97
C LEU A 207 13.09 3.77 6.98
N LEU A 208 13.35 3.65 8.28
CA LEU A 208 12.31 3.80 9.30
C LEU A 208 11.72 5.22 9.34
N PRO A 209 12.51 6.30 9.33
CA PRO A 209 11.96 7.67 9.22
C PRO A 209 11.13 7.88 7.95
N LEU A 210 11.53 7.27 6.81
CA LEU A 210 10.78 7.37 5.56
C LEU A 210 9.48 6.57 5.61
N ILE A 211 9.47 5.40 6.27
CA ILE A 211 8.25 4.61 6.53
C ILE A 211 7.27 5.44 7.37
N ASP A 212 7.74 6.06 8.45
CA ASP A 212 6.92 6.93 9.29
C ASP A 212 6.31 8.08 8.48
N GLN A 213 7.12 8.77 7.69
CA GLN A 213 6.65 9.86 6.85
C GLN A 213 5.55 9.42 5.88
N VAL A 214 5.73 8.28 5.21
CA VAL A 214 4.74 7.74 4.27
C VAL A 214 3.46 7.29 5.00
N HIS A 215 3.59 6.67 6.17
CA HIS A 215 2.47 6.30 7.02
C HIS A 215 1.67 7.54 7.46
N ASP A 216 2.34 8.57 7.99
CA ASP A 216 1.71 9.81 8.44
C ASP A 216 1.01 10.54 7.27
N ASN A 217 1.64 10.57 6.09
CA ASN A 217 1.03 11.10 4.88
C ASN A 217 -0.24 10.34 4.48
N SER A 218 -0.28 9.02 4.66
CA SER A 218 -1.46 8.22 4.35
C SER A 218 -2.61 8.48 5.32
N ALA A 219 -2.31 8.81 6.56
CA ALA A 219 -3.28 9.12 7.61
C ALA A 219 -3.69 10.61 7.63
N LEU A 220 -3.11 11.44 6.76
CA LEU A 220 -3.38 12.89 6.74
C LEU A 220 -4.84 13.20 6.46
N ARG A 221 -5.45 14.00 7.35
CA ARG A 221 -6.81 14.50 7.23
C ARG A 221 -6.79 15.97 6.83
N ILE A 222 -7.32 16.28 5.66
CA ILE A 222 -7.43 17.65 5.15
C ILE A 222 -8.73 18.29 5.67
N GLN A 223 -8.67 19.54 6.10
CA GLN A 223 -9.87 20.31 6.42
C GLN A 223 -10.68 20.56 5.14
N THR A 224 -12.01 20.35 5.23
CA THR A 224 -12.91 20.39 4.07
C THR A 224 -12.88 21.74 3.34
N ASN A 225 -12.78 22.86 4.05
CA ASN A 225 -12.68 24.18 3.44
C ASN A 225 -11.40 24.32 2.59
N VAL A 226 -10.23 23.90 3.13
CA VAL A 226 -8.95 23.99 2.44
C VAL A 226 -8.91 23.05 1.24
N LEU A 227 -9.47 21.82 1.37
CA LEU A 227 -9.63 20.90 0.25
C LEU A 227 -10.43 21.52 -0.88
N ASN A 228 -11.57 22.14 -0.55
CA ASN A 228 -12.44 22.77 -1.54
C ASN A 228 -11.77 23.98 -2.21
N GLU A 229 -11.04 24.81 -1.47
CA GLU A 229 -10.26 25.91 -2.03
C GLU A 229 -9.30 25.39 -3.12
N VAL A 230 -8.48 24.39 -2.83
CA VAL A 230 -7.54 23.80 -3.79
C VAL A 230 -8.24 23.21 -5.03
N ILE A 231 -9.36 22.52 -4.84
CA ILE A 231 -10.10 21.89 -5.97
C ILE A 231 -10.78 22.98 -6.83
N MET A 232 -11.37 24.02 -6.22
CA MET A 232 -12.01 25.09 -6.95
C MET A 232 -10.98 25.94 -7.72
N ASP A 233 -9.86 26.25 -7.11
CA ASP A 233 -8.76 26.96 -7.79
C ASP A 233 -8.21 26.14 -8.95
N ALA A 234 -8.04 24.82 -8.77
CA ALA A 234 -7.63 23.94 -9.86
C ALA A 234 -8.61 23.97 -11.03
N GLN A 235 -9.92 23.93 -10.74
CA GLN A 235 -10.97 23.99 -11.77
C GLN A 235 -11.02 25.37 -12.48
N LEU A 236 -10.77 26.46 -11.77
CA LEU A 236 -10.73 27.81 -12.32
C LEU A 236 -9.52 28.00 -13.23
N MET A 237 -8.33 27.60 -12.77
CA MET A 237 -7.08 27.76 -13.53
C MET A 237 -6.98 26.85 -14.73
N THR A 238 -7.49 25.63 -14.61
CA THR A 238 -7.47 24.63 -15.68
C THR A 238 -8.84 23.98 -15.81
N PRO A 239 -9.79 24.61 -16.51
CA PRO A 239 -11.13 24.05 -16.67
C PRO A 239 -11.09 22.69 -17.40
N PRO A 240 -11.95 21.71 -16.99
CA PRO A 240 -12.04 20.43 -17.68
C PRO A 240 -12.45 20.62 -19.13
N GLN A 241 -11.87 19.81 -20.02
CA GLN A 241 -12.25 19.82 -21.44
C GLN A 241 -13.67 19.29 -21.61
N PRO A 242 -14.47 19.89 -22.53
CA PRO A 242 -15.80 19.36 -22.83
C PRO A 242 -15.72 17.97 -23.43
N HIS A 243 -16.63 17.10 -23.02
CA HIS A 243 -16.82 15.77 -23.60
C HIS A 243 -18.26 15.65 -24.06
N ASN A 244 -18.52 15.32 -25.37
CA ASN A 244 -19.85 15.26 -25.98
C ASN A 244 -20.70 16.53 -25.74
N GLY A 245 -20.09 17.71 -25.85
CA GLY A 245 -20.79 18.99 -25.65
C GLY A 245 -21.08 19.36 -24.19
N LYS A 246 -20.80 18.46 -23.23
CA LYS A 246 -20.97 18.71 -21.80
C LYS A 246 -19.60 18.93 -21.14
N ARG A 247 -19.57 19.80 -20.12
CA ARG A 247 -18.37 20.06 -19.33
C ARG A 247 -18.57 19.57 -17.89
N LEU A 248 -17.56 18.90 -17.35
CA LEU A 248 -17.51 18.55 -15.93
C LEU A 248 -17.63 19.83 -15.09
N LYS A 249 -18.46 19.79 -14.06
CA LYS A 249 -18.57 20.83 -13.04
C LYS A 249 -18.45 20.16 -11.68
N ILE A 250 -17.42 20.53 -10.94
CA ILE A 250 -17.22 20.09 -9.55
C ILE A 250 -17.90 21.15 -8.68
N TYR A 251 -18.82 20.71 -7.82
CA TYR A 251 -19.53 21.59 -6.89
C TYR A 251 -18.84 21.70 -5.56
N TYR A 252 -18.35 20.58 -5.04
CA TYR A 252 -17.54 20.50 -3.82
C TYR A 252 -16.83 19.14 -3.74
N ALA A 253 -15.88 19.07 -2.80
CA ALA A 253 -15.10 17.87 -2.51
C ALA A 253 -15.12 17.55 -1.02
N SER A 254 -15.04 16.27 -0.68
CA SER A 254 -14.94 15.79 0.70
C SER A 254 -13.94 14.63 0.80
N GLN A 255 -13.07 14.67 1.80
CA GLN A 255 -12.24 13.51 2.13
C GLN A 255 -13.04 12.57 3.02
N VAL A 256 -13.40 11.40 2.48
CA VAL A 256 -14.26 10.41 3.14
C VAL A 256 -13.49 9.37 3.95
N SER A 257 -12.23 9.12 3.59
CA SER A 257 -11.35 8.21 4.35
C SER A 257 -9.88 8.61 4.28
N VAL A 258 -9.10 8.01 5.16
CA VAL A 258 -7.63 7.99 5.16
C VAL A 258 -7.16 6.55 4.96
N CYS A 259 -5.87 6.33 4.70
CA CYS A 259 -5.25 5.01 4.55
C CYS A 259 -5.94 4.08 3.53
N PRO A 260 -6.11 4.47 2.24
CA PRO A 260 -5.55 5.65 1.58
C PRO A 260 -6.47 6.88 1.65
N PRO A 261 -5.93 8.09 1.51
CA PRO A 261 -6.72 9.31 1.34
C PRO A 261 -7.70 9.16 0.18
N THR A 262 -8.99 9.21 0.49
CA THR A 262 -10.05 9.05 -0.52
C THR A 262 -10.89 10.31 -0.55
N ILE A 263 -10.92 10.95 -1.71
CA ILE A 263 -11.61 12.22 -1.94
C ILE A 263 -12.78 11.97 -2.89
N VAL A 264 -13.96 12.35 -2.47
CA VAL A 264 -15.17 12.32 -3.29
C VAL A 264 -15.41 13.72 -3.84
N LEU A 265 -15.49 13.82 -5.16
CA LEU A 265 -15.90 15.01 -5.90
C LEU A 265 -17.40 14.90 -6.18
N PHE A 266 -18.17 15.88 -5.75
CA PHE A 266 -19.59 15.99 -6.10
C PHE A 266 -19.72 16.82 -7.37
N VAL A 267 -20.19 16.17 -8.42
CA VAL A 267 -20.15 16.69 -9.79
C VAL A 267 -21.54 16.68 -10.43
N ASN A 268 -21.67 17.33 -11.60
CA ASN A 268 -22.88 17.29 -12.40
C ASN A 268 -23.11 15.95 -13.12
N ASP A 269 -22.04 15.24 -13.47
CA ASP A 269 -22.08 13.94 -14.13
C ASP A 269 -20.73 13.23 -13.93
N PRO A 270 -20.70 12.09 -13.21
CA PRO A 270 -19.48 11.35 -12.92
C PRO A 270 -18.73 10.84 -14.15
N GLU A 271 -19.44 10.56 -15.26
CA GLU A 271 -18.84 10.05 -16.49
C GLU A 271 -17.97 11.10 -17.20
N LEU A 272 -18.18 12.39 -16.88
CA LEU A 272 -17.38 13.49 -17.42
C LEU A 272 -16.00 13.62 -16.74
N LEU A 273 -15.73 12.89 -15.63
CA LEU A 273 -14.43 12.91 -14.99
C LEU A 273 -13.44 12.01 -15.73
N HIS A 274 -12.86 12.57 -16.79
CA HIS A 274 -11.86 11.88 -17.58
C HIS A 274 -10.59 11.59 -16.76
N PHE A 275 -9.91 10.47 -17.06
CA PHE A 275 -8.72 10.03 -16.32
C PHE A 275 -7.59 11.08 -16.29
N SER A 276 -7.42 11.85 -17.38
CA SER A 276 -6.39 12.91 -17.44
C SER A 276 -6.68 14.05 -16.47
N TYR A 277 -7.96 14.44 -16.34
CA TYR A 277 -8.35 15.48 -15.40
C TYR A 277 -8.29 15.00 -13.94
N LYS A 278 -8.65 13.74 -13.70
CA LYS A 278 -8.44 13.08 -12.39
C LYS A 278 -6.97 13.13 -11.98
N ARG A 279 -6.06 12.78 -12.89
CA ARG A 279 -4.62 12.83 -12.65
C ARG A 279 -4.11 14.26 -12.41
N PHE A 280 -4.65 15.24 -13.15
CA PHE A 280 -4.35 16.65 -12.91
C PHE A 280 -4.74 17.08 -11.49
N LEU A 281 -5.97 16.76 -11.04
CA LEU A 281 -6.43 17.05 -9.68
C LEU A 281 -5.57 16.33 -8.62
N GLU A 282 -5.20 15.08 -8.86
CA GLU A 282 -4.28 14.35 -7.99
C GLU A 282 -2.94 15.07 -7.82
N ASN A 283 -2.34 15.55 -8.93
CA ASN A 283 -1.10 16.31 -8.88
C ASN A 283 -1.28 17.62 -8.09
N ARG A 284 -2.38 18.35 -8.29
CA ARG A 284 -2.68 19.57 -7.52
C ARG A 284 -2.81 19.31 -6.02
N LEU A 285 -3.45 18.19 -5.64
CA LEU A 285 -3.55 17.78 -4.24
C LEU A 285 -2.18 17.43 -3.66
N ARG A 286 -1.31 16.78 -4.43
CA ARG A 286 0.07 16.49 -3.99
C ARG A 286 0.90 17.76 -3.83
N GLU A 287 0.78 18.71 -4.74
CA GLU A 287 1.46 20.01 -4.65
C GLU A 287 1.02 20.80 -3.40
N ALA A 288 -0.28 20.75 -3.06
CA ALA A 288 -0.84 21.51 -1.94
C ALA A 288 -0.60 20.83 -0.57
N PHE A 289 -0.66 19.50 -0.49
CA PHE A 289 -0.69 18.76 0.77
C PHE A 289 0.47 17.78 0.95
N GLY A 290 1.30 17.55 -0.06
CA GLY A 290 2.38 16.56 -0.04
C GLY A 290 1.89 15.20 -0.51
N PHE A 291 1.44 14.33 0.39
CA PHE A 291 1.04 12.95 0.12
C PHE A 291 2.15 12.11 -0.56
N GLU A 292 3.42 12.43 -0.26
CA GLU A 292 4.53 11.64 -0.75
C GLU A 292 4.43 10.21 -0.24
N GLY A 293 4.67 9.24 -1.10
CA GLY A 293 4.61 7.83 -0.79
C GLY A 293 3.20 7.24 -0.71
N THR A 294 2.16 8.04 -0.83
CA THR A 294 0.78 7.59 -0.60
C THR A 294 -0.07 7.70 -1.86
N THR A 295 -0.93 6.69 -2.09
CA THR A 295 -1.93 6.69 -3.16
C THR A 295 -3.10 7.60 -2.78
N ILE A 296 -3.54 8.48 -3.68
CA ILE A 296 -4.77 9.27 -3.51
C ILE A 296 -5.87 8.64 -4.36
N ARG A 297 -7.01 8.34 -3.75
CA ARG A 297 -8.20 7.88 -4.46
C ARG A 297 -9.15 9.05 -4.68
N ILE A 298 -9.46 9.35 -5.96
CA ILE A 298 -10.46 10.35 -6.33
C ILE A 298 -11.65 9.62 -6.95
N LEU A 299 -12.82 9.83 -6.37
CA LEU A 299 -14.10 9.28 -6.81
C LEU A 299 -15.01 10.44 -7.21
N ALA A 300 -15.83 10.26 -8.24
CA ALA A 300 -16.88 11.20 -8.58
C ALA A 300 -18.25 10.65 -8.18
N ARG A 301 -19.11 11.51 -7.65
CA ARG A 301 -20.52 11.22 -7.37
C ARG A 301 -21.38 12.35 -7.91
N GLU A 302 -22.53 11.99 -8.45
CA GLU A 302 -23.51 12.98 -8.84
C GLU A 302 -24.02 13.72 -7.60
N ARG A 303 -24.20 15.02 -7.74
CA ARG A 303 -24.82 15.83 -6.68
C ARG A 303 -26.32 15.58 -6.72
N SER A 304 -26.82 14.90 -5.70
CA SER A 304 -28.27 14.79 -5.43
C SER A 304 -28.89 16.13 -5.05
#